data_54710548b41ac5408db739509c0c0514
#
_entry.id   54710548b41ac5408db739509c0c0514
#
_cell.length_a   1.000
_cell.length_b   1.000
_cell.length_c   1.000
_cell.angle_alpha   90.00
_cell.angle_beta   90.00
_cell.angle_gamma   90.00
#
_symmetry.space_group_name_H-M   'P 1'
#
loop_
_entity.id
_entity.type
_entity.pdbx_description
1 polymer ?
#
loop_
_entity_poly.entity_id
_entity_poly.type
_entity_poly.pdbx_seq_one_letter_code
_entity_poly.pdbx_strand_id
1 'polypeptide(L)'
;HLSLEQLRLRLAACGVEVGCTAISKWETGRVVPGAYQLMALCHALELEDDGFACFTSSRQPALNAEGRRKLREYREDLIASGRYQPQQPAAPIRYRDMPVSDLPVSAGTGTFLDEGSFQLVSFPESSIPTGAVFGVRVSGDSMEPVYHSGQIVWVQPCQTLRSGEAGVMVYDGQGYLKVYTEQEPDEQARDVLQSDGVRRMQPVMLSYNQAYPPKAIRPELEFQIIGRVL
;
A
#
# COMPACT_ATOMS: atom_id res chain seq x y z
N HIS A 1 27.06 41.38 4.65
CA HIS A 1 27.54 41.21 6.02
C HIS A 1 26.35 40.87 6.92
N LEU A 2 26.40 39.69 7.54
CA LEU A 2 25.45 39.27 8.57
C LEU A 2 25.93 39.82 9.93
N SER A 3 25.01 40.36 10.75
CA SER A 3 25.31 40.64 12.13
C SER A 3 25.41 39.35 12.96
N LEU A 4 26.10 39.42 14.12
CA LEU A 4 26.20 38.28 15.03
C LEU A 4 24.81 37.72 15.46
N GLU A 5 23.84 38.64 15.64
CA GLU A 5 22.48 38.26 16.02
C GLU A 5 21.73 37.58 14.85
N GLN A 6 21.91 38.06 13.64
CA GLN A 6 21.36 37.40 12.45
C GLN A 6 21.95 36.03 12.23
N LEU A 7 23.26 35.85 12.43
CA LEU A 7 23.90 34.54 12.34
C LEU A 7 23.42 33.60 13.45
N ARG A 8 23.23 34.10 14.66
CA ARG A 8 22.67 33.35 15.78
C ARG A 8 21.29 32.80 15.45
N LEU A 9 20.40 33.64 14.87
CA LEU A 9 19.05 33.21 14.48
C LEU A 9 19.08 32.14 13.37
N ARG A 10 19.96 32.28 12.37
CA ARG A 10 20.14 31.27 11.32
C ARG A 10 20.65 29.95 11.87
N LEU A 11 21.60 30.00 12.83
CA LEU A 11 22.10 28.79 13.50
C LEU A 11 21.02 28.10 14.33
N ALA A 12 20.16 28.87 15.02
CA ALA A 12 19.03 28.32 15.75
C ALA A 12 18.03 27.64 14.82
N ALA A 13 17.79 28.17 13.62
CA ALA A 13 16.97 27.53 12.58
C ALA A 13 17.57 26.19 12.08
N CYS A 14 18.89 26.03 12.18
CA CYS A 14 19.60 24.77 11.89
C CYS A 14 19.69 23.83 13.14
N GLY A 15 18.98 24.14 14.23
CA GLY A 15 19.00 23.35 15.45
C GLY A 15 20.25 23.56 16.34
N VAL A 16 21.04 24.64 16.10
CA VAL A 16 22.24 24.98 16.90
C VAL A 16 21.97 26.22 17.74
N GLU A 17 21.71 26.02 19.03
CA GLU A 17 21.54 27.09 19.99
C GLU A 17 22.89 27.55 20.57
N VAL A 18 23.35 28.70 20.15
CA VAL A 18 24.60 29.34 20.62
C VAL A 18 24.38 30.81 20.86
N GLY A 19 25.06 31.36 21.87
CA GLY A 19 25.05 32.83 22.12
C GLY A 19 26.03 33.59 21.22
N CYS A 20 25.76 34.88 21.00
CA CYS A 20 26.65 35.77 20.22
C CYS A 20 28.09 35.79 20.72
N THR A 21 28.32 35.59 22.04
CA THR A 21 29.66 35.47 22.63
C THR A 21 30.43 34.27 22.12
N ALA A 22 29.75 33.14 21.91
CA ALA A 22 30.38 31.93 21.35
C ALA A 22 30.76 32.16 19.88
N ILE A 23 29.85 32.76 19.10
CA ILE A 23 30.08 33.08 17.67
C ILE A 23 31.26 34.05 17.56
N SER A 24 31.36 35.09 18.38
CA SER A 24 32.48 36.03 18.41
C SER A 24 33.83 35.35 18.76
N LYS A 25 33.81 34.34 19.65
CA LYS A 25 35.01 33.54 19.94
C LYS A 25 35.45 32.68 18.76
N TRP A 26 34.52 32.21 17.94
CA TRP A 26 34.81 31.49 16.70
C TRP A 26 35.43 32.41 15.64
N GLU A 27 34.87 33.63 15.46
CA GLU A 27 35.41 34.62 14.52
C GLU A 27 36.82 35.04 14.88
N THR A 28 37.13 35.15 16.16
CA THR A 28 38.46 35.52 16.65
C THR A 28 39.43 34.34 16.78
N GLY A 29 39.01 33.11 16.42
CA GLY A 29 39.84 31.91 16.52
C GLY A 29 40.15 31.47 17.97
N ARG A 30 39.53 32.05 18.98
CA ARG A 30 39.73 31.70 20.40
C ARG A 30 39.15 30.35 20.76
N VAL A 31 38.11 29.94 20.04
CA VAL A 31 37.46 28.64 20.19
C VAL A 31 37.14 28.13 18.78
N VAL A 32 37.33 26.83 18.55
CA VAL A 32 36.94 26.18 17.30
C VAL A 32 35.56 25.59 17.46
N PRO A 33 34.61 25.85 16.53
CA PRO A 33 33.30 25.21 16.58
C PRO A 33 33.45 23.71 16.41
N GLY A 34 32.60 22.95 17.09
CA GLY A 34 32.52 21.49 16.88
C GLY A 34 32.01 21.15 15.49
N ALA A 35 32.17 19.91 15.06
CA ALA A 35 31.80 19.47 13.71
C ALA A 35 30.35 19.82 13.32
N TYR A 36 29.41 19.57 14.22
CA TYR A 36 28.00 19.88 14.01
C TYR A 36 27.74 21.40 13.87
N GLN A 37 28.39 22.21 14.69
CA GLN A 37 28.33 23.67 14.66
C GLN A 37 28.95 24.21 13.36
N LEU A 38 30.04 23.60 12.89
CA LEU A 38 30.68 23.97 11.64
C LEU A 38 29.79 23.69 10.43
N MET A 39 29.13 22.53 10.42
CA MET A 39 28.15 22.20 9.36
C MET A 39 26.98 23.19 9.33
N ALA A 40 26.45 23.53 10.52
CA ALA A 40 25.39 24.53 10.62
C ALA A 40 25.84 25.92 10.19
N LEU A 41 27.09 26.32 10.48
CA LEU A 41 27.71 27.56 9.99
C LEU A 41 27.80 27.58 8.47
N CYS A 42 28.28 26.51 7.86
CA CYS A 42 28.36 26.41 6.39
C CYS A 42 26.98 26.59 5.76
N HIS A 43 25.95 25.92 6.32
CA HIS A 43 24.59 26.06 5.84
C HIS A 43 24.03 27.49 6.07
N ALA A 44 24.22 28.06 7.27
CA ALA A 44 23.72 29.38 7.62
C ALA A 44 24.39 30.52 6.82
N LEU A 45 25.62 30.30 6.37
CA LEU A 45 26.39 31.23 5.54
C LEU A 45 26.24 30.97 4.05
N GLU A 46 25.41 29.98 3.66
CA GLU A 46 25.19 29.59 2.26
C GLU A 46 26.53 29.27 1.55
N LEU A 47 27.49 28.69 2.31
CA LEU A 47 28.73 28.23 1.74
C LEU A 47 28.41 26.99 0.91
N GLU A 48 28.60 27.10 -0.41
CA GLU A 48 28.49 25.95 -1.31
C GLU A 48 29.50 24.88 -0.93
N ASP A 49 29.34 23.66 -1.41
CA ASP A 49 30.19 22.47 -1.13
C ASP A 49 31.70 22.72 -1.31
N ASP A 50 32.05 23.76 -2.05
CA ASP A 50 33.43 24.22 -2.22
C ASP A 50 34.05 24.87 -0.96
N GLY A 51 33.21 25.21 0.06
CA GLY A 51 33.71 25.78 1.32
C GLY A 51 34.63 24.85 2.09
N PHE A 52 34.53 23.54 1.89
CA PHE A 52 35.48 22.54 2.46
C PHE A 52 36.72 22.33 1.62
N ALA A 53 36.79 22.82 0.39
CA ALA A 53 37.95 22.66 -0.49
C ALA A 53 39.22 23.32 0.09
N CYS A 54 39.07 24.29 0.99
CA CYS A 54 40.20 24.91 1.68
C CYS A 54 40.87 23.99 2.72
N PHE A 55 40.18 22.93 3.17
CA PHE A 55 40.74 21.97 4.13
C PHE A 55 41.30 20.70 3.47
N THR A 56 41.01 20.49 2.18
CA THR A 56 41.58 19.38 1.42
C THR A 56 42.89 19.86 0.76
N SER A 57 43.99 19.19 1.06
CA SER A 57 45.34 19.56 0.59
C SER A 57 45.54 19.41 -0.93
N SER A 58 44.53 19.05 -1.70
CA SER A 58 44.59 19.02 -3.16
C SER A 58 44.26 20.41 -3.70
N ARG A 59 45.26 21.17 -4.14
CA ARG A 59 45.11 22.36 -4.96
C ARG A 59 44.35 22.02 -6.24
N GLN A 60 43.01 22.03 -6.16
CA GLN A 60 42.25 22.14 -7.40
C GLN A 60 42.50 23.55 -7.97
N PRO A 61 42.79 23.69 -9.26
CA PRO A 61 42.95 24.98 -9.87
C PRO A 61 41.71 25.82 -9.69
N ALA A 62 41.85 26.96 -8.99
CA ALA A 62 40.71 27.84 -8.70
C ALA A 62 40.15 28.39 -10.02
N LEU A 63 38.86 28.20 -10.25
CA LEU A 63 38.14 28.79 -11.38
C LEU A 63 38.06 30.30 -11.21
N ASN A 64 38.26 31.05 -12.30
CA ASN A 64 37.98 32.48 -12.33
C ASN A 64 36.46 32.74 -12.24
N ALA A 65 36.03 34.00 -12.12
CA ALA A 65 34.64 34.38 -11.97
C ALA A 65 33.74 33.84 -13.11
N GLU A 66 34.25 33.82 -14.33
CA GLU A 66 33.50 33.30 -15.49
C GLU A 66 33.38 31.77 -15.45
N GLY A 67 34.42 31.05 -15.06
CA GLY A 67 34.37 29.58 -14.88
C GLY A 67 33.36 29.17 -13.80
N ARG A 68 33.32 29.93 -12.67
CA ARG A 68 32.29 29.69 -11.62
C ARG A 68 30.89 29.97 -12.12
N ARG A 69 30.69 31.00 -12.96
CA ARG A 69 29.35 31.27 -13.56
C ARG A 69 28.94 30.13 -14.47
N LYS A 70 29.76 29.64 -15.35
CA LYS A 70 29.47 28.53 -16.25
C LYS A 70 29.19 27.22 -15.48
N LEU A 71 29.88 26.99 -14.38
CA LEU A 71 29.62 25.83 -13.53
C LEU A 71 28.26 25.89 -12.88
N ARG A 72 27.80 27.08 -12.42
CA ARG A 72 26.44 27.25 -11.90
C ARG A 72 25.39 27.05 -12.98
N GLU A 73 25.55 27.66 -14.15
CA GLU A 73 24.64 27.46 -15.29
C GLU A 73 24.53 25.97 -15.66
N TYR A 74 25.64 25.26 -15.73
CA TYR A 74 25.65 23.85 -16.03
C TYR A 74 24.98 22.99 -14.94
N ARG A 75 25.17 23.34 -13.67
CA ARG A 75 24.48 22.69 -12.54
C ARG A 75 22.96 22.90 -12.63
N GLU A 76 22.51 24.10 -12.95
CA GLU A 76 21.08 24.41 -13.13
C GLU A 76 20.47 23.60 -14.29
N ASP A 77 21.20 23.49 -15.40
CA ASP A 77 20.80 22.66 -16.55
C ASP A 77 20.70 21.17 -16.18
N LEU A 78 21.65 20.65 -15.41
CA LEU A 78 21.63 19.26 -14.94
C LEU A 78 20.41 19.02 -14.00
N ILE A 79 20.12 19.94 -13.10
CA ILE A 79 18.96 19.86 -12.21
C ILE A 79 17.65 19.94 -13.02
N ALA A 80 17.56 20.89 -13.97
CA ALA A 80 16.39 21.06 -14.83
C ALA A 80 16.15 19.85 -15.74
N SER A 81 17.22 19.16 -16.15
CA SER A 81 17.10 17.94 -16.96
C SER A 81 16.41 16.78 -16.25
N GLY A 82 16.35 16.79 -14.92
CA GLY A 82 15.80 15.72 -14.09
C GLY A 82 16.61 14.41 -14.10
N ARG A 83 17.63 14.27 -14.95
CA ARG A 83 18.36 13.00 -15.14
C ARG A 83 19.27 12.63 -13.97
N TYR A 84 19.72 13.62 -13.20
CA TYR A 84 20.73 13.47 -12.15
C TYR A 84 20.17 13.82 -10.76
N GLN A 85 18.85 13.89 -10.65
CA GLN A 85 18.22 14.05 -9.34
C GLN A 85 18.47 12.78 -8.50
N PRO A 86 18.78 12.94 -7.19
CA PRO A 86 18.85 11.79 -6.29
C PRO A 86 17.52 11.03 -6.40
N GLN A 87 17.60 9.72 -6.68
CA GLN A 87 16.40 8.89 -6.57
C GLN A 87 15.91 9.02 -5.13
N GLN A 88 14.71 9.57 -4.96
CA GLN A 88 14.11 9.57 -3.64
C GLN A 88 14.09 8.12 -3.15
N PRO A 89 14.59 7.85 -1.93
CA PRO A 89 14.49 6.51 -1.38
C PRO A 89 13.03 6.09 -1.46
N ALA A 90 12.79 4.94 -2.07
CA ALA A 90 11.44 4.40 -2.19
C ALA A 90 10.79 4.45 -0.80
N ALA A 91 9.58 5.00 -0.71
CA ALA A 91 8.87 5.08 0.55
C ALA A 91 8.86 3.68 1.19
N PRO A 92 9.10 3.55 2.50
CA PRO A 92 9.14 2.25 3.15
C PRO A 92 7.82 1.52 2.87
N ILE A 93 7.91 0.31 2.34
CA ILE A 93 6.74 -0.53 2.09
C ILE A 93 6.13 -0.85 3.45
N ARG A 94 4.90 -0.39 3.67
CA ARG A 94 4.13 -0.74 4.85
C ARG A 94 3.47 -2.09 4.64
N TYR A 95 3.55 -2.94 5.63
CA TYR A 95 2.91 -4.24 5.64
C TYR A 95 1.74 -4.24 6.61
N ARG A 96 0.70 -4.99 6.26
CA ARG A 96 -0.48 -5.22 7.10
C ARG A 96 -0.76 -6.71 7.16
N ASP A 97 -0.98 -7.22 8.38
CA ASP A 97 -1.39 -8.60 8.59
C ASP A 97 -2.88 -8.75 8.28
N MET A 98 -3.19 -9.69 7.41
CA MET A 98 -4.55 -9.99 6.99
C MET A 98 -4.87 -11.45 7.24
N PRO A 99 -6.08 -11.75 7.76
CA PRO A 99 -6.53 -13.13 7.90
C PRO A 99 -6.77 -13.75 6.51
N VAL A 100 -6.21 -14.91 6.27
CA VAL A 100 -6.38 -15.70 5.04
C VAL A 100 -6.91 -17.08 5.41
N SER A 101 -7.98 -17.50 4.74
CA SER A 101 -8.56 -18.85 4.88
C SER A 101 -8.34 -19.66 3.59
N ASP A 102 -8.17 -20.97 3.74
CA ASP A 102 -8.21 -21.91 2.63
C ASP A 102 -9.67 -22.36 2.40
N LEU A 103 -10.10 -22.47 1.13
CA LEU A 103 -11.34 -23.16 0.82
C LEU A 103 -11.11 -24.69 0.84
N PRO A 104 -12.01 -25.53 1.35
CA PRO A 104 -13.41 -25.26 1.68
C PRO A 104 -13.60 -24.83 3.13
N VAL A 105 -14.33 -23.76 3.34
CA VAL A 105 -14.80 -23.37 4.66
C VAL A 105 -16.02 -24.23 4.98
N SER A 106 -15.87 -25.20 5.87
CA SER A 106 -17.00 -25.91 6.43
C SER A 106 -17.80 -24.94 7.30
N ALA A 107 -19.03 -24.65 6.95
CA ALA A 107 -19.93 -23.93 7.82
C ALA A 107 -20.34 -24.89 8.97
N GLY A 108 -19.48 -24.99 9.98
CA GLY A 108 -19.95 -25.42 11.30
C GLY A 108 -20.92 -24.41 11.83
N THR A 109 -21.90 -24.84 12.61
CA THR A 109 -22.96 -24.05 13.25
C THR A 109 -22.39 -23.04 14.25
N GLY A 110 -21.68 -22.04 13.77
CA GLY A 110 -21.05 -21.00 14.58
C GLY A 110 -20.34 -20.04 13.64
N THR A 111 -20.39 -18.78 13.91
CA THR A 111 -19.81 -17.67 13.18
C THR A 111 -18.69 -18.07 12.20
N PHE A 112 -18.83 -17.73 10.93
CA PHE A 112 -17.85 -17.89 9.83
C PHE A 112 -16.41 -17.48 10.19
N LEU A 113 -16.21 -16.83 11.31
CA LEU A 113 -14.97 -16.33 11.89
C LEU A 113 -14.45 -17.22 13.04
N ASP A 114 -14.64 -18.54 12.99
CA ASP A 114 -14.00 -19.41 13.98
C ASP A 114 -12.46 -19.26 13.85
N GLU A 115 -11.84 -18.82 14.94
CA GLU A 115 -10.40 -18.44 15.00
C GLU A 115 -9.42 -19.53 14.50
N GLY A 116 -9.88 -20.77 14.34
CA GLY A 116 -9.09 -21.91 13.85
C GLY A 116 -8.91 -22.01 12.34
N SER A 117 -9.69 -21.27 11.54
CA SER A 117 -9.70 -21.39 10.07
C SER A 117 -8.87 -20.36 9.33
N PHE A 118 -8.31 -19.37 10.02
CA PHE A 118 -7.56 -18.27 9.42
C PHE A 118 -6.09 -18.28 9.85
N GLN A 119 -5.22 -18.01 8.88
CA GLN A 119 -3.80 -17.71 9.12
C GLN A 119 -3.56 -16.23 8.88
N LEU A 120 -2.84 -15.56 9.78
CA LEU A 120 -2.39 -14.19 9.56
C LEU A 120 -1.19 -14.21 8.60
N VAL A 121 -1.32 -13.47 7.50
CA VAL A 121 -0.28 -13.33 6.48
C VAL A 121 -0.03 -11.85 6.23
N SER A 122 1.25 -11.46 6.23
CA SER A 122 1.67 -10.07 6.00
C SER A 122 1.69 -9.75 4.51
N PHE A 123 0.96 -8.69 4.12
CA PHE A 123 0.92 -8.19 2.75
C PHE A 123 1.32 -6.71 2.70
N PRO A 124 1.94 -6.25 1.60
CA PRO A 124 2.08 -4.83 1.36
C PRO A 124 0.71 -4.14 1.38
N GLU A 125 0.56 -3.06 2.14
CA GLU A 125 -0.73 -2.32 2.23
C GLU A 125 -1.28 -1.93 0.84
N SER A 126 -0.39 -1.63 -0.09
CA SER A 126 -0.76 -1.27 -1.48
C SER A 126 -1.38 -2.42 -2.28
N SER A 127 -1.22 -3.66 -1.85
CA SER A 127 -1.81 -4.86 -2.49
C SER A 127 -3.17 -5.25 -1.93
N ILE A 128 -3.62 -4.57 -0.87
CA ILE A 128 -4.90 -4.86 -0.20
C ILE A 128 -5.94 -3.85 -0.67
N PRO A 129 -7.00 -4.27 -1.39
CA PRO A 129 -8.07 -3.37 -1.80
C PRO A 129 -8.79 -2.74 -0.61
N THR A 130 -9.27 -1.51 -0.81
CA THR A 130 -10.10 -0.83 0.19
C THR A 130 -11.39 -1.60 0.43
N GLY A 131 -11.69 -1.88 1.70
CA GLY A 131 -12.87 -2.66 2.08
C GLY A 131 -12.61 -4.15 2.25
N ALA A 132 -11.41 -4.65 1.92
CA ALA A 132 -11.02 -6.02 2.19
C ALA A 132 -10.94 -6.28 3.71
N VAL A 133 -11.57 -7.34 4.17
CA VAL A 133 -11.55 -7.77 5.57
C VAL A 133 -10.72 -9.04 5.74
N PHE A 134 -10.80 -9.97 4.79
CA PHE A 134 -10.00 -11.20 4.79
C PHE A 134 -9.68 -11.65 3.37
N GLY A 135 -8.70 -12.54 3.26
CA GLY A 135 -8.36 -13.23 2.02
C GLY A 135 -8.87 -14.66 2.00
N VAL A 136 -9.15 -15.17 0.81
CA VAL A 136 -9.47 -16.59 0.59
C VAL A 136 -8.53 -17.14 -0.46
N ARG A 137 -7.88 -18.26 -0.17
CA ARG A 137 -7.03 -18.96 -1.14
C ARG A 137 -7.89 -19.77 -2.08
N VAL A 138 -7.78 -19.50 -3.36
CA VAL A 138 -8.50 -20.22 -4.42
C VAL A 138 -7.97 -21.65 -4.51
N SER A 139 -8.88 -22.62 -4.56
CA SER A 139 -8.56 -24.03 -4.78
C SER A 139 -9.30 -24.54 -6.01
N GLY A 140 -8.57 -25.28 -6.86
CA GLY A 140 -9.10 -25.81 -8.12
C GLY A 140 -9.12 -24.77 -9.24
N ASP A 141 -9.67 -25.17 -10.38
CA ASP A 141 -9.63 -24.45 -11.66
C ASP A 141 -11.00 -23.94 -12.14
N SER A 142 -12.04 -24.11 -11.32
CA SER A 142 -13.41 -23.75 -11.70
C SER A 142 -13.63 -22.27 -11.98
N MET A 143 -12.75 -21.41 -11.48
CA MET A 143 -12.81 -19.96 -11.66
C MET A 143 -11.76 -19.44 -12.64
N GLU A 144 -11.03 -20.32 -13.32
CA GLU A 144 -10.14 -19.93 -14.41
C GLU A 144 -10.93 -19.47 -15.66
N PRO A 145 -10.36 -18.57 -16.45
CA PRO A 145 -9.02 -17.97 -16.34
C PRO A 145 -8.94 -16.72 -15.43
N VAL A 146 -10.02 -16.35 -14.75
CA VAL A 146 -10.08 -15.10 -13.96
C VAL A 146 -9.36 -15.24 -12.63
N TYR A 147 -9.57 -16.35 -11.93
CA TYR A 147 -8.89 -16.65 -10.67
C TYR A 147 -8.21 -18.01 -10.75
N HIS A 148 -6.91 -18.04 -10.41
CA HIS A 148 -6.08 -19.22 -10.51
C HIS A 148 -5.92 -19.94 -9.17
N SER A 149 -5.74 -21.26 -9.21
CA SER A 149 -5.47 -22.05 -8.02
C SER A 149 -4.23 -21.55 -7.26
N GLY A 150 -4.33 -21.42 -5.95
CA GLY A 150 -3.30 -20.84 -5.07
C GLY A 150 -3.33 -19.33 -4.95
N GLN A 151 -4.04 -18.61 -5.81
CA GLN A 151 -4.22 -17.16 -5.71
C GLN A 151 -5.02 -16.81 -4.46
N ILE A 152 -4.70 -15.68 -3.82
CA ILE A 152 -5.52 -15.11 -2.76
C ILE A 152 -6.44 -14.05 -3.36
N VAL A 153 -7.73 -14.17 -3.11
CA VAL A 153 -8.74 -13.18 -3.45
C VAL A 153 -9.19 -12.46 -2.19
N TRP A 154 -9.40 -11.16 -2.31
CA TRP A 154 -9.82 -10.32 -1.19
C TRP A 154 -11.33 -10.29 -1.08
N VAL A 155 -11.84 -10.41 0.13
CA VAL A 155 -13.27 -10.52 0.41
C VAL A 155 -13.73 -9.40 1.32
N GLN A 156 -14.83 -8.77 0.90
CA GLN A 156 -15.62 -7.86 1.71
C GLN A 156 -16.88 -8.58 2.18
N PRO A 157 -17.11 -8.77 3.49
CA PRO A 157 -18.31 -9.40 3.99
C PRO A 157 -19.59 -8.71 3.51
N CYS A 158 -20.53 -9.47 3.03
CA CYS A 158 -21.88 -9.00 2.69
C CYS A 158 -22.88 -10.16 2.75
N GLN A 159 -24.15 -9.84 2.90
CA GLN A 159 -25.23 -10.83 2.94
C GLN A 159 -25.93 -11.02 1.59
N THR A 160 -25.64 -10.15 0.62
CA THR A 160 -26.26 -10.17 -0.70
C THR A 160 -25.22 -9.90 -1.78
N LEU A 161 -25.40 -10.54 -2.92
CA LEU A 161 -24.62 -10.32 -4.14
C LEU A 161 -25.58 -9.91 -5.26
N ARG A 162 -25.05 -9.11 -6.17
CA ARG A 162 -25.76 -8.80 -7.43
C ARG A 162 -25.45 -9.87 -8.46
N SER A 163 -26.39 -10.08 -9.38
CA SER A 163 -26.13 -10.96 -10.52
C SER A 163 -24.86 -10.53 -11.28
N GLY A 164 -23.95 -11.47 -11.48
CA GLY A 164 -22.64 -11.25 -12.11
C GLY A 164 -21.49 -10.95 -11.14
N GLU A 165 -21.75 -10.75 -9.84
CA GLU A 165 -20.68 -10.56 -8.86
C GLU A 165 -20.06 -11.89 -8.44
N ALA A 166 -18.73 -11.91 -8.35
CA ALA A 166 -18.00 -13.03 -7.74
C ALA A 166 -18.05 -12.93 -6.21
N GLY A 167 -18.32 -14.04 -5.56
CA GLY A 167 -18.42 -14.09 -4.10
C GLY A 167 -18.02 -15.42 -3.51
N VAL A 168 -17.79 -15.38 -2.21
CA VAL A 168 -17.62 -16.58 -1.38
C VAL A 168 -18.98 -16.91 -0.78
N MET A 169 -19.41 -18.13 -1.01
CA MET A 169 -20.73 -18.64 -0.60
C MET A 169 -20.54 -20.00 0.06
N VAL A 170 -21.43 -20.31 1.00
CA VAL A 170 -21.55 -21.64 1.59
C VAL A 170 -22.85 -22.25 1.11
N TYR A 171 -22.78 -23.48 0.64
CA TYR A 171 -23.91 -24.25 0.19
C TYR A 171 -23.76 -25.70 0.63
N ASP A 172 -24.75 -26.22 1.33
CA ASP A 172 -24.75 -27.58 1.89
C ASP A 172 -23.47 -27.88 2.69
N GLY A 173 -23.07 -26.95 3.57
CA GLY A 173 -21.90 -27.05 4.42
C GLY A 173 -20.56 -26.91 3.71
N GLN A 174 -20.52 -26.64 2.40
CA GLN A 174 -19.29 -26.49 1.61
C GLN A 174 -19.10 -25.04 1.16
N GLY A 175 -17.85 -24.56 1.19
CA GLY A 175 -17.48 -23.24 0.70
C GLY A 175 -17.19 -23.23 -0.79
N TYR A 176 -17.69 -22.20 -1.48
CA TYR A 176 -17.53 -22.00 -2.92
C TYR A 176 -17.09 -20.58 -3.22
N LEU A 177 -16.15 -20.46 -4.13
CA LEU A 177 -15.87 -19.22 -4.87
C LEU A 177 -16.54 -19.35 -6.23
N LYS A 178 -17.59 -18.56 -6.48
CA LYS A 178 -18.39 -18.61 -7.71
C LYS A 178 -18.93 -17.24 -8.07
N VAL A 179 -19.43 -17.09 -9.29
CA VAL A 179 -20.22 -15.94 -9.71
C VAL A 179 -21.69 -16.21 -9.33
N TYR A 180 -22.27 -15.26 -8.61
CA TYR A 180 -23.68 -15.31 -8.24
C TYR A 180 -24.56 -14.85 -9.41
N THR A 181 -25.65 -15.55 -9.67
CA THR A 181 -26.72 -15.09 -10.54
C THR A 181 -28.06 -15.64 -10.05
N GLU A 182 -29.14 -15.23 -10.69
CA GLU A 182 -30.51 -15.68 -10.41
C GLU A 182 -31.19 -16.10 -11.69
N GLN A 183 -32.04 -17.10 -11.61
CA GLN A 183 -32.85 -17.58 -12.72
C GLN A 183 -34.31 -17.85 -12.28
N GLU A 184 -35.21 -18.07 -13.25
CA GLU A 184 -36.52 -18.63 -12.94
C GLU A 184 -36.36 -20.00 -12.28
N PRO A 185 -37.15 -20.31 -11.23
CA PRO A 185 -37.09 -21.60 -10.54
C PRO A 185 -37.26 -22.76 -11.49
N ASP A 186 -36.39 -23.77 -11.39
CA ASP A 186 -36.59 -25.06 -12.05
C ASP A 186 -37.80 -25.80 -11.49
N GLU A 187 -38.20 -26.89 -12.13
CA GLU A 187 -39.42 -27.66 -11.73
C GLU A 187 -39.37 -28.11 -10.26
N GLN A 188 -38.19 -28.42 -9.75
CA GLN A 188 -38.00 -28.91 -8.39
C GLN A 188 -38.02 -27.81 -7.32
N ALA A 189 -37.60 -26.61 -7.67
CA ALA A 189 -37.55 -25.46 -6.76
C ALA A 189 -38.82 -24.61 -6.79
N ARG A 190 -39.63 -24.73 -7.86
CA ARG A 190 -40.83 -23.90 -8.10
C ARG A 190 -41.84 -23.98 -6.99
N ASP A 191 -42.15 -25.21 -6.56
CA ASP A 191 -43.20 -25.45 -5.55
C ASP A 191 -42.85 -24.83 -4.20
N VAL A 192 -41.56 -24.76 -3.87
CA VAL A 192 -41.06 -24.18 -2.62
C VAL A 192 -40.92 -22.66 -2.73
N LEU A 193 -40.32 -22.18 -3.80
CA LEU A 193 -40.04 -20.73 -3.99
C LEU A 193 -41.29 -19.90 -4.33
N GLN A 194 -42.34 -20.53 -4.83
CA GLN A 194 -43.58 -19.86 -5.25
C GLN A 194 -44.81 -20.35 -4.46
N SER A 195 -44.65 -21.08 -3.37
CA SER A 195 -45.73 -21.68 -2.57
C SER A 195 -46.71 -20.65 -1.97
N ASP A 196 -46.25 -19.43 -1.72
CA ASP A 196 -47.06 -18.33 -1.14
C ASP A 196 -47.58 -17.34 -2.21
N GLY A 197 -47.44 -17.67 -3.49
CA GLY A 197 -47.82 -16.79 -4.61
C GLY A 197 -46.84 -15.65 -4.89
N VAL A 198 -45.75 -15.55 -4.15
CA VAL A 198 -44.66 -14.58 -4.38
C VAL A 198 -43.67 -15.17 -5.35
N ARG A 199 -43.41 -14.45 -6.46
CA ARG A 199 -42.43 -14.86 -7.45
C ARG A 199 -41.00 -14.58 -6.92
N ARG A 200 -40.31 -15.63 -6.47
CA ARG A 200 -38.90 -15.56 -6.06
C ARG A 200 -38.05 -16.21 -7.13
N MET A 201 -36.89 -15.59 -7.36
CA MET A 201 -35.85 -16.13 -8.28
C MET A 201 -35.04 -17.20 -7.54
N GLN A 202 -34.56 -18.18 -8.28
CA GLN A 202 -33.66 -19.20 -7.76
C GLN A 202 -32.21 -18.75 -7.90
N PRO A 203 -31.43 -18.71 -6.81
CA PRO A 203 -30.00 -18.43 -6.88
C PRO A 203 -29.25 -19.53 -7.64
N VAL A 204 -28.24 -19.12 -8.39
CA VAL A 204 -27.38 -20.01 -9.18
C VAL A 204 -25.93 -19.59 -8.99
N MET A 205 -25.06 -20.57 -8.80
CA MET A 205 -23.61 -20.38 -8.79
C MET A 205 -23.03 -20.75 -10.16
N LEU A 206 -22.32 -19.79 -10.79
CA LEU A 206 -21.64 -19.98 -12.06
C LEU A 206 -20.13 -20.06 -11.87
N SER A 207 -19.48 -20.85 -12.70
CA SER A 207 -18.03 -20.93 -12.84
C SER A 207 -17.60 -20.10 -14.04
N TYR A 208 -16.43 -19.45 -13.99
CA TYR A 208 -15.83 -18.86 -15.19
C TYR A 208 -15.33 -19.94 -16.14
N ASN A 209 -14.86 -21.07 -15.62
CA ASN A 209 -14.50 -22.20 -16.42
C ASN A 209 -15.77 -22.95 -16.88
N GLN A 210 -16.02 -22.93 -18.17
CA GLN A 210 -17.21 -23.51 -18.80
C GLN A 210 -17.27 -25.06 -18.70
N ALA A 211 -16.18 -25.71 -18.32
CA ALA A 211 -16.20 -27.14 -18.01
C ALA A 211 -17.04 -27.50 -16.79
N TYR A 212 -17.33 -26.49 -15.95
CA TYR A 212 -18.16 -26.65 -14.75
C TYR A 212 -19.55 -26.09 -15.01
N PRO A 213 -20.59 -26.97 -15.01
CA PRO A 213 -21.97 -26.54 -15.25
C PRO A 213 -22.48 -25.61 -14.14
N PRO A 214 -23.47 -24.74 -14.46
CA PRO A 214 -24.20 -23.96 -13.48
C PRO A 214 -24.76 -24.83 -12.35
N LYS A 215 -24.65 -24.38 -11.11
CA LYS A 215 -25.18 -25.04 -9.94
C LYS A 215 -26.35 -24.26 -9.34
N ALA A 216 -27.56 -24.68 -9.62
CA ALA A 216 -28.76 -24.09 -9.03
C ALA A 216 -28.86 -24.45 -7.54
N ILE A 217 -29.19 -23.45 -6.73
CA ILE A 217 -29.33 -23.62 -5.29
C ILE A 217 -30.71 -24.19 -4.98
N ARG A 218 -30.71 -25.29 -4.24
CA ARG A 218 -31.93 -25.94 -3.76
C ARG A 218 -32.42 -25.21 -2.51
N PRO A 219 -33.72 -24.81 -2.46
CA PRO A 219 -34.24 -24.06 -1.34
C PRO A 219 -34.29 -24.87 -0.04
N GLU A 220 -34.20 -26.20 -0.10
CA GLU A 220 -34.21 -27.08 1.06
C GLU A 220 -32.86 -27.19 1.75
N LEU A 221 -31.78 -26.76 1.06
CA LEU A 221 -30.41 -26.83 1.57
C LEU A 221 -29.94 -25.47 2.06
N GLU A 222 -29.06 -25.50 3.04
CA GLU A 222 -28.49 -24.29 3.59
C GLU A 222 -27.67 -23.53 2.53
N PHE A 223 -27.99 -22.25 2.34
CA PHE A 223 -27.23 -21.36 1.45
C PHE A 223 -26.97 -20.02 2.13
N GLN A 224 -25.72 -19.63 2.16
CA GLN A 224 -25.28 -18.37 2.77
C GLN A 224 -24.24 -17.67 1.89
N ILE A 225 -24.42 -16.37 1.69
CA ILE A 225 -23.41 -15.49 1.10
C ILE A 225 -22.52 -14.98 2.23
N ILE A 226 -21.22 -15.20 2.10
CA ILE A 226 -20.21 -14.79 3.08
C ILE A 226 -19.63 -13.42 2.74
N GLY A 227 -19.39 -13.18 1.46
CA GLY A 227 -18.84 -11.90 1.03
C GLY A 227 -18.61 -11.83 -0.47
N ARG A 228 -18.40 -10.59 -0.90
CA ARG A 228 -18.07 -10.24 -2.28
C ARG A 228 -16.56 -10.22 -2.47
N VAL A 229 -16.07 -10.71 -3.61
CA VAL A 229 -14.70 -10.56 -4.06
C VAL A 229 -14.49 -9.14 -4.61
N LEU A 230 -13.35 -8.54 -4.23
CA LEU A 230 -12.96 -7.17 -4.61
C LEU A 230 -12.01 -7.15 -5.81
#